data_c7d76e325e34768859e2f8a506ae6f30
#
_entry.id   c7d76e325e34768859e2f8a506ae6f30
#
_cell.length_a   1.000
_cell.length_b   1.000
_cell.length_c   1.000
_cell.angle_alpha   90.00
_cell.angle_beta   90.00
_cell.angle_gamma   90.00
#
_symmetry.space_group_name_H-M   'P 1'
#
loop_
_entity.id
_entity.type
_entity.pdbx_description
1 polymer ?
#
loop_
_entity_poly.entity_id
_entity_poly.type
_entity_poly.pdbx_seq_one_letter_code
_entity_poly.pdbx_strand_id
1 'polypeptide(L)'
;FEDNQEGDRSITHYLYGGDWENRLKQEILLGIGGIRALRKLNIQADVYHCNEGHAAFTGLERLREYVSEGQLSFAEAMEVVRASSLFTTHTPVPAGHDSFTENLLKNYFWFVAERLKITWEQLLGLGRVNANDPNEKFSMSFLAANLSQEVNGVSWLHGKVSRDIFKDLWPGYMPEELHISYVTNGVHYPTWTAPEWKKIQMSVFGEKFKTHHYDKTCFEGIYQVPDQVIKEVRMVLRSRLIRHIKHRLADEKSTAYFTPRQIVEIQDTLRDDILTIGFARRFATYKRAHLLFSNLDRLNEIVNNPDRPVQFIFAGKAHPADQAGQDLIKRIVEISKYPQFLGKILFLPNYDMDLARHMVQGVDVWMNTPTRPQEASGTSGEKAAMNGVMHFSVLDGWWVEGYQKDAGWALPMERTYENQEFQNELDAELIYNIIESEIAPAFYERGENGISSKWSGYIKNTIAKVASNFTCNRMLTDYEDKFYIPMSRRFHRLSDNNYALATQIAEWKRKVSREWESVQVDALILPDK
;
A
#
# COMPACT_ATOMS: atom_id res chain seq x y z
N PHE A 1 -7.27 23.50 -19.84
CA PHE A 1 -5.80 23.64 -19.76
C PHE A 1 -5.34 24.93 -20.45
N GLU A 2 -5.78 25.18 -21.66
CA GLU A 2 -5.31 26.31 -22.50
C GLU A 2 -5.70 27.68 -21.93
N ASP A 3 -6.79 27.75 -21.17
CA ASP A 3 -7.27 28.99 -20.55
C ASP A 3 -6.49 29.38 -19.29
N ASN A 4 -5.63 28.48 -18.76
CA ASN A 4 -4.79 28.76 -17.60
C ASN A 4 -3.53 29.54 -18.01
N GLN A 5 -2.95 30.25 -17.06
CA GLN A 5 -1.64 30.87 -17.24
C GLN A 5 -0.60 29.82 -17.61
N GLU A 6 0.36 30.16 -18.44
CA GLU A 6 1.35 29.21 -18.98
C GLU A 6 2.11 28.47 -17.87
N GLY A 7 2.49 29.15 -16.80
CA GLY A 7 3.18 28.56 -15.64
C GLY A 7 2.36 27.53 -14.86
N ASP A 8 1.02 27.60 -14.94
CA ASP A 8 0.14 26.70 -14.20
C ASP A 8 -0.27 25.45 -14.99
N ARG A 9 -0.07 25.46 -16.31
CA ARG A 9 -0.47 24.35 -17.20
C ARG A 9 0.28 23.05 -16.89
N SER A 10 1.49 23.14 -16.36
CA SER A 10 2.35 21.98 -16.09
C SER A 10 2.20 21.37 -14.70
N ILE A 11 1.42 21.98 -13.79
CA ILE A 11 1.33 21.57 -12.37
C ILE A 11 1.01 20.07 -12.23
N THR A 12 0.13 19.53 -13.06
CA THR A 12 -0.33 18.13 -12.99
C THR A 12 0.28 17.21 -14.05
N HIS A 13 1.30 17.64 -14.80
CA HIS A 13 1.90 16.81 -15.87
C HIS A 13 2.59 15.56 -15.34
N TYR A 14 3.23 15.66 -14.17
CA TYR A 14 3.97 14.56 -13.56
C TYR A 14 3.50 14.32 -12.13
N LEU A 15 3.18 13.06 -11.84
CA LEU A 15 2.94 12.62 -10.48
C LEU A 15 4.25 12.73 -9.69
N TYR A 16 4.20 13.40 -8.54
CA TYR A 16 5.38 13.70 -7.69
C TYR A 16 6.49 14.51 -8.43
N GLY A 17 6.14 15.21 -9.50
CA GLY A 17 7.07 16.05 -10.23
C GLY A 17 7.22 17.45 -9.63
N GLY A 18 8.36 18.09 -9.95
CA GLY A 18 8.67 19.45 -9.51
C GLY A 18 9.25 19.52 -8.09
N ASP A 19 9.26 20.73 -7.56
CA ASP A 19 9.71 21.04 -6.20
C ASP A 19 8.54 21.01 -5.18
N TRP A 20 8.84 21.40 -3.94
CA TRP A 20 7.85 21.46 -2.87
C TRP A 20 6.73 22.48 -3.13
N GLU A 21 7.00 23.54 -3.88
CA GLU A 21 5.98 24.50 -4.27
C GLU A 21 5.01 23.91 -5.29
N ASN A 22 5.53 23.19 -6.32
CA ASN A 22 4.68 22.46 -7.25
C ASN A 22 3.85 21.38 -6.54
N ARG A 23 4.44 20.70 -5.55
CA ARG A 23 3.72 19.74 -4.72
C ARG A 23 2.57 20.39 -3.96
N LEU A 24 2.80 21.53 -3.32
CA LEU A 24 1.74 22.30 -2.64
C LEU A 24 0.62 22.71 -3.61
N LYS A 25 0.97 23.17 -4.82
CA LYS A 25 -0.02 23.52 -5.86
C LYS A 25 -0.87 22.31 -6.28
N GLN A 26 -0.26 21.13 -6.43
CA GLN A 26 -0.99 19.89 -6.72
C GLN A 26 -2.00 19.55 -5.63
N GLU A 27 -1.61 19.68 -4.36
CA GLU A 27 -2.48 19.39 -3.22
C GLU A 27 -3.60 20.44 -3.04
N ILE A 28 -3.35 21.70 -3.37
CA ILE A 28 -4.38 22.75 -3.45
C ILE A 28 -5.42 22.40 -4.52
N LEU A 29 -4.96 22.00 -5.71
CA LEU A 29 -5.86 21.61 -6.80
C LEU A 29 -6.70 20.39 -6.42
N LEU A 30 -6.10 19.39 -5.81
CA LEU A 30 -6.78 18.17 -5.40
C LEU A 30 -7.81 18.46 -4.29
N GLY A 31 -7.39 19.11 -3.20
CA GLY A 31 -8.24 19.32 -2.02
C GLY A 31 -9.28 20.43 -2.24
N ILE A 32 -8.82 21.66 -2.45
CA ILE A 32 -9.70 22.81 -2.61
C ILE A 32 -10.43 22.77 -3.95
N GLY A 33 -9.66 22.58 -5.04
CA GLY A 33 -10.22 22.49 -6.39
C GLY A 33 -11.21 21.34 -6.55
N GLY A 34 -10.92 20.19 -5.93
CA GLY A 34 -11.79 19.02 -5.93
C GLY A 34 -13.16 19.31 -5.30
N ILE A 35 -13.22 19.92 -4.12
CA ILE A 35 -14.50 20.30 -3.48
C ILE A 35 -15.28 21.30 -4.34
N ARG A 36 -14.61 22.32 -4.85
CA ARG A 36 -15.28 23.31 -5.72
C ARG A 36 -15.83 22.69 -7.00
N ALA A 37 -15.10 21.74 -7.59
CA ALA A 37 -15.57 20.99 -8.76
C ALA A 37 -16.82 20.17 -8.43
N LEU A 38 -16.85 19.45 -7.30
CA LEU A 38 -18.03 18.72 -6.86
C LEU A 38 -19.24 19.64 -6.70
N ARG A 39 -19.08 20.82 -6.08
CA ARG A 39 -20.17 21.81 -5.93
C ARG A 39 -20.66 22.31 -7.28
N LYS A 40 -19.76 22.62 -8.22
CA LYS A 40 -20.14 23.03 -9.59
C LYS A 40 -20.89 21.95 -10.35
N LEU A 41 -20.64 20.68 -10.04
CA LEU A 41 -21.35 19.53 -10.61
C LEU A 41 -22.63 19.17 -9.82
N ASN A 42 -23.01 19.96 -8.81
CA ASN A 42 -24.13 19.71 -7.91
C ASN A 42 -24.03 18.37 -7.17
N ILE A 43 -22.79 17.89 -6.92
CA ILE A 43 -22.55 16.69 -6.14
C ILE A 43 -22.35 17.10 -4.68
N GLN A 44 -23.24 16.62 -3.82
CA GLN A 44 -23.10 16.70 -2.38
C GLN A 44 -22.88 15.30 -1.81
N ALA A 45 -21.92 15.19 -0.91
CA ALA A 45 -21.58 13.93 -0.27
C ALA A 45 -21.75 14.06 1.24
N ASP A 46 -22.20 12.97 1.87
CA ASP A 46 -22.30 12.86 3.32
C ASP A 46 -20.96 12.53 3.95
N VAL A 47 -20.11 11.81 3.23
CA VAL A 47 -18.82 11.28 3.70
C VAL A 47 -17.70 11.69 2.76
N TYR A 48 -16.60 12.12 3.34
CA TYR A 48 -15.39 12.51 2.63
C TYR A 48 -14.23 11.64 3.11
N HIS A 49 -13.65 10.87 2.19
CA HIS A 49 -12.54 9.98 2.49
C HIS A 49 -11.25 10.53 1.90
N CYS A 50 -10.36 11.01 2.75
CA CYS A 50 -9.01 11.44 2.39
C CYS A 50 -8.08 10.23 2.32
N ASN A 51 -7.68 9.88 1.10
CA ASN A 51 -6.69 8.84 0.86
C ASN A 51 -5.30 9.47 0.87
N GLU A 52 -4.58 9.38 1.98
CA GLU A 52 -3.32 10.05 2.29
C GLU A 52 -3.45 11.56 2.59
N GLY A 53 -2.39 12.16 3.12
CA GLY A 53 -2.34 13.57 3.53
C GLY A 53 -2.54 14.57 2.40
N HIS A 54 -2.15 14.23 1.18
CA HIS A 54 -2.22 15.15 0.04
C HIS A 54 -3.63 15.61 -0.36
N ALA A 55 -4.68 14.98 0.16
CA ALA A 55 -6.06 15.42 -0.01
C ALA A 55 -6.61 16.27 1.17
N ALA A 56 -5.80 16.54 2.20
CA ALA A 56 -6.24 17.14 3.46
C ALA A 56 -6.88 18.54 3.32
N PHE A 57 -6.50 19.32 2.31
CA PHE A 57 -7.12 20.62 2.05
C PHE A 57 -8.61 20.53 1.69
N THR A 58 -9.11 19.34 1.38
CA THR A 58 -10.57 19.08 1.29
C THR A 58 -11.30 19.52 2.56
N GLY A 59 -10.73 19.22 3.73
CA GLY A 59 -11.30 19.61 5.02
C GLY A 59 -11.30 21.14 5.21
N LEU A 60 -10.23 21.84 4.81
CA LEU A 60 -10.17 23.31 4.90
C LEU A 60 -11.20 24.00 4.01
N GLU A 61 -11.41 23.54 2.78
CA GLU A 61 -12.41 24.13 1.89
C GLU A 61 -13.83 23.88 2.42
N ARG A 62 -14.10 22.71 2.98
CA ARG A 62 -15.38 22.42 3.64
C ARG A 62 -15.61 23.29 4.87
N LEU A 63 -14.58 23.51 5.71
CA LEU A 63 -14.66 24.46 6.82
C LEU A 63 -15.01 25.87 6.31
N ARG A 64 -14.36 26.30 5.22
CA ARG A 64 -14.66 27.60 4.61
C ARG A 64 -16.11 27.70 4.15
N GLU A 65 -16.66 26.66 3.53
CA GLU A 65 -18.07 26.63 3.12
C GLU A 65 -18.99 26.84 4.35
N TYR A 66 -18.80 26.11 5.43
CA TYR A 66 -19.63 26.22 6.63
C TYR A 66 -19.46 27.55 7.36
N VAL A 67 -18.24 28.08 7.45
CA VAL A 67 -17.96 29.33 8.18
C VAL A 67 -18.36 30.57 7.36
N SER A 68 -17.98 30.62 6.08
CA SER A 68 -18.17 31.82 5.25
C SER A 68 -19.55 31.89 4.59
N GLU A 69 -20.11 30.74 4.22
CA GLU A 69 -21.39 30.65 3.50
C GLU A 69 -22.54 30.15 4.41
N GLY A 70 -22.24 29.18 5.28
CA GLY A 70 -23.20 28.53 6.19
C GLY A 70 -23.38 29.24 7.53
N GLN A 71 -22.62 30.31 7.83
CA GLN A 71 -22.69 31.14 9.04
C GLN A 71 -22.41 30.39 10.37
N LEU A 72 -21.78 29.21 10.34
CA LEU A 72 -21.32 28.51 11.53
C LEU A 72 -20.05 29.18 12.09
N SER A 73 -19.85 29.11 13.38
CA SER A 73 -18.53 29.37 13.95
C SER A 73 -17.54 28.30 13.52
N PHE A 74 -16.22 28.57 13.58
CA PHE A 74 -15.18 27.59 13.27
C PHE A 74 -15.33 26.33 14.10
N ALA A 75 -15.62 26.44 15.40
CA ALA A 75 -15.80 25.31 16.29
C ALA A 75 -16.98 24.42 15.90
N GLU A 76 -18.10 24.99 15.50
CA GLU A 76 -19.28 24.27 15.01
C GLU A 76 -18.99 23.58 13.67
N ALA A 77 -18.36 24.30 12.75
CA ALA A 77 -17.93 23.77 11.45
C ALA A 77 -16.96 22.58 11.62
N MET A 78 -16.04 22.63 12.59
CA MET A 78 -15.13 21.55 12.94
C MET A 78 -15.90 20.28 13.34
N GLU A 79 -16.98 20.39 14.12
CA GLU A 79 -17.77 19.20 14.51
C GLU A 79 -18.40 18.53 13.28
N VAL A 80 -18.93 19.30 12.34
CA VAL A 80 -19.57 18.78 11.12
C VAL A 80 -18.53 18.17 10.16
N VAL A 81 -17.42 18.87 9.91
CA VAL A 81 -16.37 18.43 8.98
C VAL A 81 -15.71 17.16 9.50
N ARG A 82 -15.31 17.13 10.77
CA ARG A 82 -14.68 15.97 11.38
C ARG A 82 -15.60 14.75 11.36
N ALA A 83 -16.83 14.90 11.78
CA ALA A 83 -17.80 13.80 11.89
C ALA A 83 -18.06 13.07 10.57
N SER A 84 -17.82 13.73 9.45
CA SER A 84 -18.03 13.22 8.09
C SER A 84 -16.74 13.04 7.29
N SER A 85 -15.58 13.10 7.95
CA SER A 85 -14.26 12.89 7.33
C SER A 85 -13.57 11.64 7.87
N LEU A 86 -13.04 10.84 6.94
CA LEU A 86 -12.16 9.70 7.17
C LEU A 86 -10.79 9.99 6.58
N PHE A 87 -9.73 9.73 7.32
CA PHE A 87 -8.36 9.79 6.83
C PHE A 87 -7.73 8.40 6.83
N THR A 88 -7.31 7.94 5.65
CA THR A 88 -6.52 6.70 5.52
C THR A 88 -5.07 7.06 5.21
N THR A 89 -4.17 6.74 6.13
CA THR A 89 -2.73 6.87 5.90
C THR A 89 -2.17 5.64 5.21
N HIS A 90 -1.26 5.84 4.27
CA HIS A 90 -0.55 4.79 3.53
C HIS A 90 0.96 4.82 3.82
N THR A 91 1.42 5.73 4.63
CA THR A 91 2.84 5.99 4.87
C THR A 91 3.26 5.44 6.24
N PRO A 92 4.17 4.44 6.27
CA PRO A 92 4.55 3.76 7.51
C PRO A 92 5.74 4.42 8.23
N VAL A 93 6.27 5.55 7.70
CA VAL A 93 7.43 6.26 8.26
C VAL A 93 7.19 7.76 8.32
N PRO A 94 7.54 8.44 9.43
CA PRO A 94 7.28 9.88 9.60
C PRO A 94 7.86 10.75 8.48
N ALA A 95 9.06 10.45 8.02
CA ALA A 95 9.74 11.23 6.97
C ALA A 95 9.08 11.13 5.57
N GLY A 96 8.14 10.22 5.38
CA GLY A 96 7.44 10.04 4.10
C GLY A 96 6.15 10.87 3.99
N HIS A 97 5.75 11.60 5.04
CA HIS A 97 4.57 12.46 5.02
C HIS A 97 4.90 13.83 4.42
N ASP A 98 4.02 14.31 3.53
CA ASP A 98 4.18 15.64 2.94
C ASP A 98 4.07 16.72 4.00
N SER A 99 5.00 17.68 3.96
CA SER A 99 5.05 18.80 4.91
C SER A 99 5.65 20.04 4.28
N PHE A 100 5.10 21.21 4.62
CA PHE A 100 5.45 22.48 4.03
C PHE A 100 5.99 23.46 5.08
N THR A 101 6.98 24.28 4.69
CA THR A 101 7.44 25.38 5.56
C THR A 101 6.34 26.42 5.69
N GLU A 102 6.31 27.13 6.82
CA GLU A 102 5.35 28.20 7.07
C GLU A 102 5.39 29.28 5.98
N ASN A 103 6.58 29.68 5.54
CA ASN A 103 6.75 30.71 4.51
C ASN A 103 6.09 30.29 3.20
N LEU A 104 6.30 29.02 2.78
CA LEU A 104 5.68 28.51 1.57
C LEU A 104 4.15 28.44 1.71
N LEU A 105 3.66 27.94 2.84
CA LEU A 105 2.23 27.86 3.11
C LEU A 105 1.60 29.26 3.11
N LYS A 106 2.24 30.25 3.72
CA LYS A 106 1.77 31.63 3.83
C LYS A 106 1.57 32.29 2.47
N ASN A 107 2.40 31.99 1.47
CA ASN A 107 2.28 32.53 0.12
C ASN A 107 0.92 32.19 -0.52
N TYR A 108 0.31 31.06 -0.15
CA TYR A 108 -0.94 30.56 -0.73
C TYR A 108 -2.14 30.62 0.22
N PHE A 109 -1.92 30.67 1.54
CA PHE A 109 -2.95 30.50 2.55
C PHE A 109 -3.12 31.69 3.50
N TRP A 110 -2.40 32.83 3.29
CA TRP A 110 -2.46 33.99 4.17
C TRP A 110 -3.90 34.49 4.47
N PHE A 111 -4.80 34.33 3.49
CA PHE A 111 -6.20 34.77 3.60
C PHE A 111 -7.14 33.69 4.17
N VAL A 112 -6.68 32.45 4.32
CA VAL A 112 -7.53 31.33 4.75
C VAL A 112 -7.92 31.46 6.21
N ALA A 113 -6.99 31.86 7.07
CA ALA A 113 -7.26 32.09 8.49
C ALA A 113 -8.38 33.13 8.68
N GLU A 114 -8.34 34.26 7.95
CA GLU A 114 -9.37 35.28 7.97
C GLU A 114 -10.75 34.73 7.54
N ARG A 115 -10.78 33.96 6.45
CA ARG A 115 -12.02 33.33 5.96
C ARG A 115 -12.60 32.30 6.93
N LEU A 116 -11.75 31.62 7.69
CA LEU A 116 -12.16 30.69 8.74
C LEU A 116 -12.48 31.41 10.08
N LYS A 117 -12.23 32.71 10.18
CA LYS A 117 -12.39 33.52 11.39
C LYS A 117 -11.56 33.01 12.56
N ILE A 118 -10.34 32.59 12.28
CA ILE A 118 -9.34 32.09 13.25
C ILE A 118 -8.01 32.85 13.10
N THR A 119 -7.11 32.70 14.06
CA THR A 119 -5.76 33.24 13.95
C THR A 119 -4.88 32.39 13.04
N TRP A 120 -3.75 32.97 12.58
CA TRP A 120 -2.78 32.22 11.78
C TRP A 120 -2.20 31.05 12.57
N GLU A 121 -1.92 31.24 13.86
CA GLU A 121 -1.42 30.21 14.78
C GLU A 121 -2.42 29.06 14.95
N GLN A 122 -3.72 29.37 15.02
CA GLN A 122 -4.76 28.34 15.04
C GLN A 122 -4.80 27.54 13.73
N LEU A 123 -4.60 28.20 12.58
CA LEU A 123 -4.49 27.50 11.30
C LEU A 123 -3.24 26.58 11.29
N LEU A 124 -2.09 27.07 11.74
CA LEU A 124 -0.86 26.26 11.84
C LEU A 124 -1.04 25.08 12.80
N GLY A 125 -1.74 25.25 13.90
CA GLY A 125 -2.05 24.18 14.86
C GLY A 125 -2.87 23.03 14.29
N LEU A 126 -3.51 23.20 13.13
CA LEU A 126 -4.18 22.09 12.46
C LEU A 126 -3.17 21.09 11.81
N GLY A 127 -1.98 21.55 11.45
CA GLY A 127 -0.96 20.75 10.79
C GLY A 127 0.36 20.63 11.57
N ARG A 128 0.40 21.10 12.80
CA ARG A 128 1.57 21.04 13.70
C ARG A 128 1.18 20.47 15.06
N VAL A 129 2.11 19.85 15.75
CA VAL A 129 2.00 19.53 17.18
C VAL A 129 2.14 20.79 18.02
N ASN A 130 3.13 21.62 17.72
CA ASN A 130 3.34 22.92 18.36
C ASN A 130 3.17 24.05 17.33
N ALA A 131 2.01 24.71 17.35
CA ALA A 131 1.71 25.83 16.44
C ALA A 131 2.73 26.96 16.49
N ASN A 132 3.39 27.16 17.63
CA ASN A 132 4.33 28.26 17.89
C ASN A 132 5.79 27.91 17.57
N ASP A 133 6.10 26.67 17.19
CA ASP A 133 7.46 26.31 16.79
C ASP A 133 7.72 26.72 15.32
N PRO A 134 8.56 27.73 15.05
CA PRO A 134 8.84 28.19 13.70
C PRO A 134 9.62 27.15 12.86
N ASN A 135 10.24 26.16 13.49
CA ASN A 135 11.00 25.11 12.82
C ASN A 135 10.12 23.91 12.44
N GLU A 136 8.97 23.74 13.09
CA GLU A 136 8.04 22.67 12.76
C GLU A 136 7.34 22.97 11.45
N LYS A 137 7.45 22.04 10.49
CA LYS A 137 6.74 22.14 9.22
C LYS A 137 5.26 21.81 9.40
N PHE A 138 4.44 22.40 8.58
CA PHE A 138 3.01 22.07 8.50
C PHE A 138 2.82 20.72 7.79
N SER A 139 2.41 19.70 8.53
CA SER A 139 2.18 18.34 8.03
C SER A 139 0.78 18.18 7.47
N MET A 140 0.68 17.70 6.25
CA MET A 140 -0.59 17.39 5.60
C MET A 140 -1.30 16.22 6.25
N SER A 141 -0.57 15.24 6.75
CA SER A 141 -1.14 14.10 7.48
C SER A 141 -1.68 14.51 8.85
N PHE A 142 -1.03 15.45 9.53
CA PHE A 142 -1.56 16.00 10.78
C PHE A 142 -2.82 16.81 10.52
N LEU A 143 -2.83 17.62 9.47
CA LEU A 143 -4.04 18.32 9.04
C LEU A 143 -5.19 17.34 8.75
N ALA A 144 -4.92 16.27 7.99
CA ALA A 144 -5.92 15.24 7.67
C ALA A 144 -6.46 14.57 8.94
N ALA A 145 -5.59 14.19 9.88
CA ALA A 145 -5.97 13.56 11.13
C ALA A 145 -6.80 14.51 12.02
N ASN A 146 -6.40 15.77 12.15
CA ASN A 146 -7.13 16.78 12.92
C ASN A 146 -8.51 17.11 12.33
N LEU A 147 -8.66 17.04 11.01
CA LEU A 147 -9.92 17.31 10.31
C LEU A 147 -10.78 16.05 10.08
N SER A 148 -10.36 14.90 10.61
CA SER A 148 -11.09 13.64 10.50
C SER A 148 -11.46 13.10 11.88
N GLN A 149 -12.67 12.56 12.01
CA GLN A 149 -13.09 11.83 13.22
C GLN A 149 -12.50 10.42 13.22
N GLU A 150 -12.42 9.83 12.04
CA GLU A 150 -11.93 8.47 11.85
C GLU A 150 -10.58 8.49 11.12
N VAL A 151 -9.65 7.69 11.61
CA VAL A 151 -8.32 7.49 11.02
C VAL A 151 -8.03 6.01 10.94
N ASN A 152 -7.50 5.55 9.81
CA ASN A 152 -7.09 4.15 9.69
C ASN A 152 -5.80 3.95 8.90
N GLY A 153 -5.09 2.89 9.23
CA GLY A 153 -4.01 2.31 8.43
C GLY A 153 -4.53 1.29 7.42
N VAL A 154 -3.65 0.79 6.57
CA VAL A 154 -3.97 -0.11 5.44
C VAL A 154 -3.55 -1.56 5.65
N SER A 155 -3.19 -1.92 6.86
CA SER A 155 -3.03 -3.27 7.41
C SER A 155 -3.10 -3.22 8.93
N TRP A 156 -3.27 -4.36 9.57
CA TRP A 156 -3.28 -4.45 11.03
C TRP A 156 -2.00 -3.87 11.67
N LEU A 157 -0.83 -4.28 11.15
CA LEU A 157 0.44 -3.78 11.66
C LEU A 157 0.60 -2.28 11.40
N HIS A 158 0.21 -1.82 10.21
CA HIS A 158 0.27 -0.39 9.87
C HIS A 158 -0.65 0.46 10.74
N GLY A 159 -1.82 -0.05 11.13
CA GLY A 159 -2.67 0.61 12.12
C GLY A 159 -1.97 0.83 13.46
N LYS A 160 -1.19 -0.14 13.93
CA LYS A 160 -0.36 0.00 15.14
C LYS A 160 0.76 1.02 14.96
N VAL A 161 1.52 0.92 13.86
CA VAL A 161 2.59 1.87 13.54
C VAL A 161 2.06 3.30 13.42
N SER A 162 0.88 3.46 12.83
CA SER A 162 0.24 4.77 12.69
C SER A 162 -0.11 5.40 14.04
N ARG A 163 -0.49 4.62 15.04
CA ARG A 163 -0.71 5.13 16.41
C ARG A 163 0.56 5.75 16.99
N ASP A 164 1.71 5.12 16.79
CA ASP A 164 2.99 5.66 17.24
C ASP A 164 3.39 6.94 16.48
N ILE A 165 3.08 7.00 15.18
CA ILE A 165 3.38 8.17 14.33
C ILE A 165 2.55 9.39 14.75
N PHE A 166 1.28 9.18 15.07
CA PHE A 166 0.34 10.27 15.36
C PHE A 166 0.11 10.55 16.85
N LYS A 167 0.78 9.84 17.76
CA LYS A 167 0.57 9.97 19.22
C LYS A 167 0.69 11.39 19.75
N ASP A 168 1.61 12.17 19.21
CA ASP A 168 1.88 13.53 19.66
C ASP A 168 0.74 14.52 19.35
N LEU A 169 -0.17 14.17 18.43
CA LEU A 169 -1.38 14.97 18.16
C LEU A 169 -2.41 14.91 19.31
N TRP A 170 -2.35 13.87 20.14
CA TRP A 170 -3.29 13.68 21.25
C TRP A 170 -2.52 13.43 22.56
N PRO A 171 -1.88 14.49 23.11
CA PRO A 171 -1.11 14.38 24.33
C PRO A 171 -1.97 13.87 25.49
N GLY A 172 -1.42 12.98 26.29
CA GLY A 172 -2.11 12.37 27.43
C GLY A 172 -2.79 11.03 27.12
N TYR A 173 -2.88 10.62 25.85
CA TYR A 173 -3.34 9.29 25.47
C TYR A 173 -2.16 8.33 25.25
N MET A 174 -2.34 7.07 25.64
CA MET A 174 -1.43 6.01 25.20
C MET A 174 -1.71 5.66 23.73
N PRO A 175 -0.70 5.17 22.97
CA PRO A 175 -0.93 4.82 21.56
C PRO A 175 -2.09 3.85 21.33
N GLU A 176 -2.32 2.92 22.26
CA GLU A 176 -3.40 1.93 22.19
C GLU A 176 -4.80 2.54 22.34
N GLU A 177 -4.90 3.70 22.99
CA GLU A 177 -6.16 4.42 23.19
C GLU A 177 -6.55 5.31 22.02
N LEU A 178 -5.62 5.57 21.09
CA LEU A 178 -5.88 6.42 19.93
C LEU A 178 -6.91 5.80 18.99
N HIS A 179 -7.82 6.64 18.50
CA HIS A 179 -8.87 6.27 17.53
C HIS A 179 -8.32 6.01 16.13
N ILE A 180 -7.21 5.24 16.04
CA ILE A 180 -6.61 4.82 14.79
C ILE A 180 -6.82 3.32 14.64
N SER A 181 -7.66 2.96 13.70
CA SER A 181 -7.98 1.58 13.36
C SER A 181 -7.28 1.13 12.06
N TYR A 182 -7.76 0.07 11.44
CA TYR A 182 -7.25 -0.38 10.14
C TYR A 182 -8.35 -0.99 9.28
N VAL A 183 -8.15 -0.89 7.98
CA VAL A 183 -8.78 -1.71 6.96
C VAL A 183 -7.66 -2.21 6.05
N THR A 184 -7.42 -3.49 6.06
CA THR A 184 -6.36 -4.07 5.22
C THR A 184 -6.74 -3.94 3.76
N ASN A 185 -5.81 -3.49 2.93
CA ASN A 185 -6.03 -3.35 1.51
C ASN A 185 -6.52 -4.66 0.87
N GLY A 186 -7.14 -4.51 -0.27
CA GLY A 186 -7.54 -5.60 -1.14
C GLY A 186 -7.41 -5.20 -2.59
N VAL A 187 -7.37 -6.18 -3.48
CA VAL A 187 -7.15 -5.97 -4.91
C VAL A 187 -8.37 -6.33 -5.74
N HIS A 188 -8.52 -5.64 -6.86
CA HIS A 188 -9.66 -5.82 -7.75
C HIS A 188 -9.53 -7.14 -8.52
N TYR A 189 -10.28 -8.15 -8.08
CA TYR A 189 -10.28 -9.50 -8.64
C TYR A 189 -10.42 -9.51 -10.18
N PRO A 190 -11.38 -8.79 -10.80
CA PRO A 190 -11.55 -8.82 -12.25
C PRO A 190 -10.34 -8.29 -13.04
N THR A 191 -9.56 -7.36 -12.49
CA THR A 191 -8.37 -6.80 -13.15
C THR A 191 -7.16 -7.72 -13.03
N TRP A 192 -6.93 -8.29 -11.86
CA TRP A 192 -5.66 -8.95 -11.55
C TRP A 192 -5.67 -10.45 -11.77
N THR A 193 -6.84 -11.09 -11.71
CA THR A 193 -6.96 -12.54 -11.93
C THR A 193 -6.90 -12.86 -13.43
N ALA A 194 -6.09 -13.84 -13.80
CA ALA A 194 -5.94 -14.29 -15.18
C ALA A 194 -7.25 -14.89 -15.74
N PRO A 195 -7.53 -14.73 -17.04
CA PRO A 195 -8.76 -15.27 -17.65
C PRO A 195 -8.92 -16.78 -17.44
N GLU A 196 -7.83 -17.54 -17.46
CA GLU A 196 -7.81 -18.98 -17.24
C GLU A 196 -8.32 -19.34 -15.84
N TRP A 197 -7.82 -18.62 -14.82
CA TRP A 197 -8.30 -18.79 -13.44
C TRP A 197 -9.76 -18.38 -13.30
N LYS A 198 -10.17 -17.25 -13.89
CA LYS A 198 -11.57 -16.81 -13.84
C LYS A 198 -12.52 -17.88 -14.39
N LYS A 199 -12.16 -18.50 -15.53
CA LYS A 199 -12.97 -19.55 -16.16
C LYS A 199 -13.18 -20.73 -15.20
N ILE A 200 -12.12 -21.18 -14.54
CA ILE A 200 -12.18 -22.30 -13.59
C ILE A 200 -12.93 -21.89 -12.33
N GLN A 201 -12.58 -20.76 -11.75
CA GLN A 201 -13.19 -20.27 -10.52
C GLN A 201 -14.70 -20.03 -10.69
N MET A 202 -15.13 -19.47 -11.82
CA MET A 202 -16.56 -19.32 -12.12
C MET A 202 -17.31 -20.65 -12.20
N SER A 203 -16.64 -21.74 -12.57
CA SER A 203 -17.28 -23.07 -12.61
C SER A 203 -17.39 -23.75 -11.24
N VAL A 204 -16.49 -23.43 -10.29
CA VAL A 204 -16.42 -24.12 -8.99
C VAL A 204 -16.81 -23.24 -7.80
N PHE A 205 -16.80 -21.90 -7.93
CA PHE A 205 -17.15 -20.97 -6.85
C PHE A 205 -18.66 -20.67 -6.78
N GLY A 206 -19.42 -21.09 -7.79
CA GLY A 206 -20.86 -20.89 -7.86
C GLY A 206 -21.31 -19.51 -8.31
N GLU A 207 -22.59 -19.37 -8.61
CA GLU A 207 -23.18 -18.14 -9.19
C GLU A 207 -23.05 -16.93 -8.25
N LYS A 208 -23.12 -17.15 -6.94
CA LYS A 208 -23.00 -16.09 -5.92
C LYS A 208 -21.68 -15.35 -6.00
N PHE A 209 -20.60 -16.02 -6.39
CA PHE A 209 -19.28 -15.42 -6.52
C PHE A 209 -19.22 -14.28 -7.54
N LYS A 210 -20.08 -14.28 -8.56
CA LYS A 210 -20.09 -13.22 -9.60
C LYS A 210 -20.30 -11.82 -9.04
N THR A 211 -21.01 -11.70 -7.93
CA THR A 211 -21.36 -10.41 -7.29
C THR A 211 -20.84 -10.29 -5.86
N HIS A 212 -20.37 -11.38 -5.26
CA HIS A 212 -20.01 -11.44 -3.84
C HIS A 212 -18.58 -11.97 -3.64
N HIS A 213 -17.59 -11.32 -4.27
CA HIS A 213 -16.16 -11.68 -4.10
C HIS A 213 -15.65 -11.53 -2.64
N TYR A 214 -16.45 -10.99 -1.74
CA TYR A 214 -16.16 -10.93 -0.31
C TYR A 214 -16.53 -12.20 0.46
N ASP A 215 -17.32 -13.09 -0.15
CA ASP A 215 -17.69 -14.35 0.48
C ASP A 215 -16.56 -15.38 0.35
N LYS A 216 -15.79 -15.50 1.42
CA LYS A 216 -14.60 -16.36 1.49
C LYS A 216 -14.93 -17.83 1.22
N THR A 217 -16.15 -18.28 1.57
CA THR A 217 -16.56 -19.68 1.43
C THR A 217 -16.63 -20.12 -0.02
N CYS A 218 -16.88 -19.19 -0.95
CA CYS A 218 -16.87 -19.50 -2.37
C CYS A 218 -15.49 -19.98 -2.85
N PHE A 219 -14.40 -19.45 -2.30
CA PHE A 219 -13.03 -19.77 -2.73
C PHE A 219 -12.63 -21.22 -2.38
N GLU A 220 -13.29 -21.86 -1.41
CA GLU A 220 -13.07 -23.27 -1.07
C GLU A 220 -13.38 -24.21 -2.22
N GLY A 221 -14.21 -23.78 -3.17
CA GLY A 221 -14.49 -24.55 -4.39
C GLY A 221 -13.24 -24.91 -5.19
N ILE A 222 -12.11 -24.19 -5.01
CA ILE A 222 -10.85 -24.50 -5.68
C ILE A 222 -10.31 -25.89 -5.31
N TYR A 223 -10.63 -26.43 -4.15
CA TYR A 223 -10.20 -27.77 -3.74
C TYR A 223 -10.81 -28.88 -4.60
N GLN A 224 -11.92 -28.62 -5.30
CA GLN A 224 -12.56 -29.57 -6.22
C GLN A 224 -11.83 -29.65 -7.57
N VAL A 225 -10.95 -28.69 -7.87
CA VAL A 225 -10.23 -28.66 -9.14
C VAL A 225 -9.10 -29.71 -9.14
N PRO A 226 -9.03 -30.60 -10.15
CA PRO A 226 -7.96 -31.60 -10.25
C PRO A 226 -6.57 -30.96 -10.35
N ASP A 227 -5.57 -31.59 -9.74
CA ASP A 227 -4.18 -31.09 -9.74
C ASP A 227 -3.60 -30.95 -11.17
N GLN A 228 -4.04 -31.81 -12.11
CA GLN A 228 -3.67 -31.69 -13.51
C GLN A 228 -4.12 -30.34 -14.11
N VAL A 229 -5.34 -29.90 -13.81
CA VAL A 229 -5.88 -28.63 -14.31
C VAL A 229 -5.11 -27.44 -13.68
N ILE A 230 -4.79 -27.53 -12.38
CA ILE A 230 -3.97 -26.54 -11.69
C ILE A 230 -2.60 -26.40 -12.38
N LYS A 231 -1.94 -27.51 -12.67
CA LYS A 231 -0.65 -27.56 -13.38
C LYS A 231 -0.75 -26.94 -14.77
N GLU A 232 -1.76 -27.30 -15.56
CA GLU A 232 -1.97 -26.78 -16.91
C GLU A 232 -2.15 -25.24 -16.93
N VAL A 233 -2.97 -24.70 -16.05
CA VAL A 233 -3.14 -23.25 -15.93
C VAL A 233 -1.82 -22.57 -15.58
N ARG A 234 -1.09 -23.09 -14.60
CA ARG A 234 0.20 -22.51 -14.22
C ARG A 234 1.23 -22.55 -15.35
N MET A 235 1.27 -23.65 -16.10
CA MET A 235 2.13 -23.77 -17.29
C MET A 235 1.78 -22.72 -18.35
N VAL A 236 0.49 -22.56 -18.69
CA VAL A 236 0.03 -21.56 -19.68
C VAL A 236 0.44 -20.15 -19.25
N LEU A 237 0.24 -19.80 -17.98
CA LEU A 237 0.54 -18.46 -17.47
C LEU A 237 2.04 -18.18 -17.42
N ARG A 238 2.85 -19.16 -17.02
CA ARG A 238 4.31 -19.04 -17.03
C ARG A 238 4.85 -18.95 -18.45
N SER A 239 4.39 -19.80 -19.37
CA SER A 239 4.77 -19.71 -20.80
C SER A 239 4.39 -18.35 -21.42
N ARG A 240 3.23 -17.79 -21.03
CA ARG A 240 2.83 -16.44 -21.46
C ARG A 240 3.80 -15.37 -20.95
N LEU A 241 4.17 -15.43 -19.67
CA LEU A 241 5.15 -14.50 -19.09
C LEU A 241 6.49 -14.59 -19.81
N ILE A 242 7.04 -15.81 -19.95
CA ILE A 242 8.34 -16.03 -20.60
C ILE A 242 8.32 -15.52 -22.05
N ARG A 243 7.25 -15.79 -22.79
CA ARG A 243 7.08 -15.28 -24.18
C ARG A 243 7.02 -13.75 -24.19
N HIS A 244 6.27 -13.15 -23.26
CA HIS A 244 6.19 -11.69 -23.15
C HIS A 244 7.56 -11.07 -22.85
N ILE A 245 8.35 -11.66 -21.96
CA ILE A 245 9.71 -11.22 -21.65
C ILE A 245 10.62 -11.32 -22.89
N LYS A 246 10.60 -12.47 -23.59
CA LYS A 246 11.40 -12.67 -24.81
C LYS A 246 11.04 -11.65 -25.89
N HIS A 247 9.77 -11.33 -26.04
CA HIS A 247 9.31 -10.31 -26.98
C HIS A 247 9.80 -8.90 -26.57
N ARG A 248 9.72 -8.54 -25.30
CA ARG A 248 10.23 -7.24 -24.79
C ARG A 248 11.75 -7.12 -24.96
N LEU A 249 12.50 -8.20 -24.80
CA LEU A 249 13.95 -8.20 -25.02
C LEU A 249 14.33 -8.06 -26.50
N ALA A 250 13.43 -8.40 -27.42
CA ALA A 250 13.65 -8.19 -28.85
C ALA A 250 13.40 -6.73 -29.30
N ASP A 251 12.75 -5.90 -28.45
CA ASP A 251 12.53 -4.48 -28.72
C ASP A 251 13.82 -3.68 -28.41
N GLU A 252 14.34 -2.95 -29.39
CA GLU A 252 15.58 -2.16 -29.27
C GLU A 252 15.61 -1.19 -28.09
N LYS A 253 14.45 -0.63 -27.71
CA LYS A 253 14.35 0.27 -26.54
C LYS A 253 14.55 -0.43 -25.20
N SER A 254 14.25 -1.73 -25.14
CA SER A 254 14.41 -2.54 -23.93
C SER A 254 15.80 -3.16 -23.81
N THR A 255 16.57 -3.19 -24.90
CA THR A 255 17.84 -3.92 -25.03
C THR A 255 19.09 -3.07 -24.85
N ALA A 256 18.96 -1.78 -24.54
CA ALA A 256 20.11 -0.89 -24.33
C ALA A 256 21.13 -1.38 -23.26
N TYR A 257 20.75 -2.35 -22.45
CA TYR A 257 21.59 -2.91 -21.38
C TYR A 257 22.35 -4.17 -21.77
N PHE A 258 21.96 -4.88 -22.86
CA PHE A 258 22.53 -6.14 -23.29
C PHE A 258 23.06 -6.07 -24.73
N THR A 259 24.15 -6.77 -25.00
CA THR A 259 24.62 -6.95 -26.37
C THR A 259 23.70 -7.92 -27.13
N PRO A 260 23.67 -7.88 -28.48
CA PRO A 260 22.86 -8.83 -29.26
C PRO A 260 23.17 -10.30 -28.95
N ARG A 261 24.42 -10.65 -28.67
CA ARG A 261 24.83 -12.01 -28.26
C ARG A 261 24.20 -12.39 -26.91
N GLN A 262 24.25 -11.48 -25.93
CA GLN A 262 23.63 -11.72 -24.62
C GLN A 262 22.12 -11.88 -24.72
N ILE A 263 21.46 -11.15 -25.62
CA ILE A 263 20.01 -11.28 -25.85
C ILE A 263 19.67 -12.69 -26.34
N VAL A 264 20.42 -13.20 -27.35
CA VAL A 264 20.21 -14.57 -27.85
C VAL A 264 20.42 -15.58 -26.71
N GLU A 265 21.50 -15.44 -25.95
CA GLU A 265 21.79 -16.34 -24.83
C GLU A 265 20.71 -16.29 -23.74
N ILE A 266 20.18 -15.09 -23.40
CA ILE A 266 19.05 -14.93 -22.48
C ILE A 266 17.80 -15.63 -23.02
N GLN A 267 17.51 -15.46 -24.33
CA GLN A 267 16.34 -16.09 -24.94
C GLN A 267 16.42 -17.62 -24.94
N ASP A 268 17.61 -18.19 -25.07
CA ASP A 268 17.82 -19.64 -25.04
C ASP A 268 17.79 -20.18 -23.60
N THR A 269 18.31 -19.43 -22.65
CA THR A 269 18.42 -19.84 -21.23
C THR A 269 17.11 -19.71 -20.48
N LEU A 270 16.32 -18.65 -20.76
CA LEU A 270 15.06 -18.40 -20.07
C LEU A 270 13.98 -19.41 -20.50
N ARG A 271 13.50 -20.22 -19.54
CA ARG A 271 12.59 -21.34 -19.81
C ARG A 271 11.33 -21.28 -18.95
N ASP A 272 10.27 -21.89 -19.42
CA ASP A 272 8.97 -21.94 -18.77
C ASP A 272 8.72 -23.21 -17.93
N ASP A 273 9.67 -24.11 -17.87
CA ASP A 273 9.68 -25.29 -17.00
C ASP A 273 10.52 -25.12 -15.72
N ILE A 274 11.20 -23.97 -15.57
CA ILE A 274 12.03 -23.64 -14.43
C ILE A 274 11.22 -22.85 -13.39
N LEU A 275 11.44 -23.14 -12.10
CA LEU A 275 10.90 -22.37 -10.98
C LEU A 275 11.24 -20.88 -11.14
N THR A 276 10.21 -20.06 -11.24
CA THR A 276 10.36 -18.63 -11.50
C THR A 276 9.93 -17.81 -10.29
N ILE A 277 10.88 -17.06 -9.72
CA ILE A 277 10.63 -16.15 -8.59
C ILE A 277 10.64 -14.71 -9.09
N GLY A 278 9.56 -13.98 -8.82
CA GLY A 278 9.40 -12.58 -9.23
C GLY A 278 9.58 -11.60 -8.08
N PHE A 279 10.26 -10.49 -8.37
CA PHE A 279 10.41 -9.35 -7.47
C PHE A 279 10.16 -8.07 -8.27
N ALA A 280 9.00 -7.45 -8.10
CA ALA A 280 8.69 -6.23 -8.85
C ALA A 280 8.00 -5.18 -7.97
N ARG A 281 8.67 -4.03 -7.84
CA ARG A 281 8.20 -2.92 -7.01
C ARG A 281 9.00 -1.65 -7.23
N ARG A 282 8.60 -0.55 -6.59
CA ARG A 282 9.46 0.63 -6.51
C ARG A 282 10.75 0.26 -5.76
N PHE A 283 11.90 0.57 -6.35
CA PHE A 283 13.19 0.40 -5.72
C PHE A 283 13.44 1.54 -4.74
N ALA A 284 13.54 1.18 -3.47
CA ALA A 284 13.93 2.03 -2.35
C ALA A 284 14.71 1.16 -1.35
N THR A 285 15.58 1.75 -0.54
CA THR A 285 16.51 1.03 0.35
C THR A 285 15.80 0.07 1.29
N TYR A 286 14.69 0.49 1.91
CA TYR A 286 13.92 -0.34 2.83
C TYR A 286 13.25 -1.57 2.19
N LYS A 287 13.13 -1.60 0.86
CA LYS A 287 12.62 -2.77 0.12
C LYS A 287 13.63 -3.90 -0.01
N ARG A 288 14.88 -3.62 0.29
CA ARG A 288 16.02 -4.55 0.43
C ARG A 288 16.17 -5.56 -0.72
N ALA A 289 15.96 -5.13 -1.97
CA ALA A 289 16.15 -5.99 -3.14
C ALA A 289 17.58 -6.58 -3.23
N HIS A 290 18.56 -6.01 -2.51
CA HIS A 290 19.95 -6.45 -2.46
C HIS A 290 20.15 -7.76 -1.67
N LEU A 291 19.25 -8.17 -0.79
CA LEU A 291 19.45 -9.35 0.06
C LEU A 291 19.76 -10.63 -0.72
N LEU A 292 19.09 -10.82 -1.87
CA LEU A 292 19.36 -11.98 -2.73
C LEU A 292 20.79 -11.99 -3.29
N PHE A 293 21.49 -10.87 -3.28
CA PHE A 293 22.84 -10.70 -3.84
C PHE A 293 23.93 -10.61 -2.76
N SER A 294 23.59 -10.91 -1.51
CA SER A 294 24.54 -10.85 -0.38
C SER A 294 25.62 -11.93 -0.48
N ASN A 295 25.28 -13.10 -1.03
CA ASN A 295 26.20 -14.20 -1.27
C ASN A 295 26.04 -14.71 -2.72
N LEU A 296 26.91 -14.24 -3.62
CA LEU A 296 26.82 -14.58 -5.04
C LEU A 296 27.22 -16.03 -5.34
N ASP A 297 28.07 -16.64 -4.54
CA ASP A 297 28.48 -18.04 -4.73
C ASP A 297 27.29 -18.96 -4.42
N ARG A 298 26.62 -18.75 -3.30
CA ARG A 298 25.43 -19.53 -2.95
C ARG A 298 24.27 -19.27 -3.93
N LEU A 299 24.09 -18.04 -4.37
CA LEU A 299 23.09 -17.72 -5.40
C LEU A 299 23.42 -18.43 -6.73
N ASN A 300 24.70 -18.54 -7.08
CA ASN A 300 25.15 -19.28 -8.26
C ASN A 300 24.79 -20.78 -8.15
N GLU A 301 24.99 -21.41 -6.99
CA GLU A 301 24.60 -22.80 -6.74
C GLU A 301 23.08 -22.99 -6.88
N ILE A 302 22.26 -22.04 -6.42
CA ILE A 302 20.80 -22.10 -6.52
C ILE A 302 20.34 -22.01 -7.98
N VAL A 303 20.78 -21.00 -8.73
CA VAL A 303 20.31 -20.78 -10.10
C VAL A 303 20.86 -21.78 -11.10
N ASN A 304 21.99 -22.40 -10.80
CA ASN A 304 22.66 -23.41 -11.63
C ASN A 304 22.51 -24.86 -11.12
N ASN A 305 21.64 -25.07 -10.15
CA ASN A 305 21.38 -26.42 -9.66
C ASN A 305 20.86 -27.29 -10.82
N PRO A 306 21.51 -28.43 -11.14
CA PRO A 306 21.13 -29.24 -12.30
C PRO A 306 19.75 -29.89 -12.18
N ASP A 307 19.34 -30.23 -10.95
CA ASP A 307 18.09 -30.95 -10.68
C ASP A 307 16.94 -29.96 -10.34
N ARG A 308 17.27 -28.82 -9.76
CA ARG A 308 16.30 -27.86 -9.22
C ARG A 308 16.68 -26.41 -9.55
N PRO A 309 16.87 -26.06 -10.83
CA PRO A 309 17.28 -24.70 -11.20
C PRO A 309 16.21 -23.67 -10.83
N VAL A 310 16.66 -22.45 -10.52
CA VAL A 310 15.76 -21.33 -10.19
C VAL A 310 16.11 -20.13 -11.08
N GLN A 311 15.11 -19.45 -11.58
CA GLN A 311 15.29 -18.17 -12.28
C GLN A 311 14.58 -17.04 -11.56
N PHE A 312 15.19 -15.85 -11.58
CA PHE A 312 14.68 -14.66 -10.90
C PHE A 312 14.38 -13.56 -11.91
N ILE A 313 13.20 -12.96 -11.77
CA ILE A 313 12.76 -11.84 -12.60
C ILE A 313 12.52 -10.62 -11.73
N PHE A 314 13.37 -9.62 -11.91
CA PHE A 314 13.24 -8.31 -11.27
C PHE A 314 12.62 -7.30 -12.22
N ALA A 315 11.76 -6.42 -11.70
CA ALA A 315 11.26 -5.26 -12.43
C ALA A 315 10.95 -4.12 -11.46
N GLY A 316 11.00 -2.89 -11.93
CA GLY A 316 10.66 -1.76 -11.09
C GLY A 316 11.26 -0.45 -11.59
N LYS A 317 11.01 0.58 -10.81
CA LYS A 317 11.55 1.94 -11.02
C LYS A 317 12.00 2.50 -9.68
N ALA A 318 13.05 3.32 -9.69
CA ALA A 318 13.42 4.18 -8.58
C ALA A 318 12.85 5.59 -8.81
N HIS A 319 12.61 6.32 -7.73
CA HIS A 319 12.26 7.73 -7.86
C HIS A 319 13.45 8.51 -8.47
N PRO A 320 13.23 9.50 -9.34
CA PRO A 320 14.32 10.28 -9.95
C PRO A 320 15.29 10.93 -8.94
N ALA A 321 14.81 11.29 -7.76
CA ALA A 321 15.61 11.84 -6.67
C ALA A 321 16.21 10.78 -5.72
N ASP A 322 15.89 9.49 -5.91
CA ASP A 322 16.40 8.39 -5.07
C ASP A 322 17.62 7.73 -5.71
N GLN A 323 18.79 8.30 -5.48
CA GLN A 323 20.06 7.79 -6.01
C GLN A 323 20.35 6.36 -5.52
N ALA A 324 20.07 6.07 -4.25
CA ALA A 324 20.31 4.76 -3.68
C ALA A 324 19.44 3.66 -4.35
N GLY A 325 18.18 3.97 -4.64
CA GLY A 325 17.30 3.07 -5.40
C GLY A 325 17.77 2.86 -6.85
N GLN A 326 18.30 3.91 -7.50
CA GLN A 326 18.88 3.81 -8.85
C GLN A 326 20.17 2.96 -8.85
N ASP A 327 21.04 3.14 -7.88
CA ASP A 327 22.29 2.39 -7.74
C ASP A 327 22.01 0.89 -7.47
N LEU A 328 20.95 0.60 -6.74
CA LEU A 328 20.50 -0.77 -6.51
C LEU A 328 20.05 -1.44 -7.82
N ILE A 329 19.26 -0.75 -8.65
CA ILE A 329 18.88 -1.24 -9.98
C ILE A 329 20.13 -1.48 -10.83
N LYS A 330 21.05 -0.52 -10.87
CA LYS A 330 22.31 -0.63 -11.62
C LYS A 330 23.09 -1.87 -11.18
N ARG A 331 23.23 -2.11 -9.88
CA ARG A 331 23.92 -3.28 -9.33
C ARG A 331 23.28 -4.61 -9.76
N ILE A 332 21.95 -4.70 -9.74
CA ILE A 332 21.24 -5.89 -10.19
C ILE A 332 21.46 -6.14 -11.69
N VAL A 333 21.40 -5.08 -12.52
CA VAL A 333 21.68 -5.18 -13.96
C VAL A 333 23.12 -5.62 -14.22
N GLU A 334 24.09 -5.14 -13.46
CA GLU A 334 25.50 -5.55 -13.59
C GLU A 334 25.68 -7.04 -13.25
N ILE A 335 25.12 -7.50 -12.13
CA ILE A 335 25.19 -8.92 -11.71
C ILE A 335 24.50 -9.82 -12.73
N SER A 336 23.36 -9.42 -13.30
CA SER A 336 22.63 -10.21 -14.29
C SER A 336 23.43 -10.47 -15.59
N LYS A 337 24.51 -9.71 -15.82
CA LYS A 337 25.42 -9.89 -16.96
C LYS A 337 26.57 -10.85 -16.71
N TYR A 338 26.76 -11.29 -15.48
CA TYR A 338 27.82 -12.27 -15.19
C TYR A 338 27.50 -13.59 -15.88
N PRO A 339 28.50 -14.29 -16.44
CA PRO A 339 28.26 -15.52 -17.21
C PRO A 339 27.41 -16.57 -16.50
N GLN A 340 27.59 -16.73 -15.18
CA GLN A 340 26.83 -17.68 -14.37
C GLN A 340 25.38 -17.29 -14.13
N PHE A 341 25.02 -16.00 -14.28
CA PHE A 341 23.68 -15.46 -14.02
C PHE A 341 22.92 -15.07 -15.27
N LEU A 342 23.59 -14.98 -16.43
CA LEU A 342 22.98 -14.51 -17.66
C LEU A 342 21.81 -15.42 -18.07
N GLY A 343 20.64 -14.82 -18.27
CA GLY A 343 19.38 -15.50 -18.57
C GLY A 343 18.70 -16.20 -17.38
N LYS A 344 19.32 -16.23 -16.20
CA LYS A 344 18.78 -16.83 -14.96
C LYS A 344 18.35 -15.76 -13.96
N ILE A 345 19.02 -14.62 -13.96
CA ILE A 345 18.64 -13.42 -13.21
C ILE A 345 18.42 -12.30 -14.23
N LEU A 346 17.22 -11.75 -14.27
CA LEU A 346 16.87 -10.77 -15.28
C LEU A 346 16.23 -9.55 -14.63
N PHE A 347 16.68 -8.35 -15.01
CA PHE A 347 16.01 -7.10 -14.69
C PHE A 347 15.27 -6.58 -15.91
N LEU A 348 13.96 -6.34 -15.78
CA LEU A 348 13.10 -5.82 -16.83
C LEU A 348 12.88 -4.32 -16.64
N PRO A 349 13.32 -3.48 -17.59
CA PRO A 349 13.09 -2.05 -17.53
C PRO A 349 11.64 -1.68 -17.86
N ASN A 350 11.30 -0.40 -17.65
CA ASN A 350 10.00 0.15 -18.02
C ASN A 350 8.81 -0.59 -17.39
N TYR A 351 8.92 -0.88 -16.09
CA TYR A 351 7.83 -1.52 -15.34
C TYR A 351 6.54 -0.69 -15.46
N ASP A 352 5.51 -1.30 -16.02
CA ASP A 352 4.19 -0.75 -16.28
C ASP A 352 3.08 -1.72 -15.84
N MET A 353 1.82 -1.33 -16.04
CA MET A 353 0.66 -2.14 -15.66
C MET A 353 0.58 -3.46 -16.45
N ASP A 354 1.03 -3.47 -17.70
CA ASP A 354 0.99 -4.67 -18.52
C ASP A 354 2.02 -5.69 -18.05
N LEU A 355 3.28 -5.26 -17.86
CA LEU A 355 4.32 -6.11 -17.28
C LEU A 355 3.94 -6.58 -15.86
N ALA A 356 3.39 -5.69 -15.04
CA ALA A 356 2.92 -6.05 -13.70
C ALA A 356 1.90 -7.20 -13.75
N ARG A 357 0.92 -7.12 -14.66
CA ARG A 357 -0.11 -8.15 -14.85
C ARG A 357 0.51 -9.48 -15.27
N HIS A 358 1.40 -9.48 -16.25
CA HIS A 358 2.10 -10.69 -16.69
C HIS A 358 2.92 -11.33 -15.56
N MET A 359 3.62 -10.53 -14.77
CA MET A 359 4.45 -11.03 -13.67
C MET A 359 3.60 -11.64 -12.54
N VAL A 360 2.58 -10.93 -12.01
CA VAL A 360 1.75 -11.45 -10.91
C VAL A 360 0.92 -12.67 -11.32
N GLN A 361 0.71 -12.89 -12.63
CA GLN A 361 0.02 -14.06 -13.15
C GLN A 361 0.97 -15.21 -13.46
N GLY A 362 2.20 -14.92 -13.91
CA GLY A 362 3.07 -15.90 -14.54
C GLY A 362 4.21 -16.44 -13.69
N VAL A 363 4.71 -15.71 -12.67
CA VAL A 363 5.74 -16.26 -11.77
C VAL A 363 5.15 -17.31 -10.83
N ASP A 364 5.98 -18.15 -10.24
CA ASP A 364 5.55 -19.20 -9.31
C ASP A 364 5.53 -18.72 -7.87
N VAL A 365 6.50 -17.88 -7.53
CA VAL A 365 6.63 -17.26 -6.21
C VAL A 365 6.83 -15.75 -6.35
N TRP A 366 6.14 -15.00 -5.53
CA TRP A 366 6.28 -13.54 -5.43
C TRP A 366 7.05 -13.18 -4.17
N MET A 367 8.27 -12.66 -4.35
CA MET A 367 9.17 -12.37 -3.25
C MET A 367 9.11 -10.89 -2.85
N ASN A 368 9.08 -10.64 -1.54
CA ASN A 368 9.23 -9.32 -0.93
C ASN A 368 10.13 -9.38 0.32
N THR A 369 11.00 -8.39 0.46
CA THR A 369 12.00 -8.38 1.53
C THR A 369 12.07 -7.04 2.27
N PRO A 370 10.94 -6.42 2.67
CA PRO A 370 10.98 -5.09 3.29
C PRO A 370 11.70 -5.12 4.65
N THR A 371 12.25 -3.96 5.04
CA THR A 371 12.64 -3.74 6.44
C THR A 371 11.38 -3.56 7.25
N ARG A 372 11.16 -4.43 8.23
CA ARG A 372 10.01 -4.35 9.11
C ARG A 372 10.16 -3.21 10.13
N PRO A 373 9.11 -2.43 10.46
CA PRO A 373 7.73 -2.47 9.94
C PRO A 373 7.45 -1.40 8.87
N GLN A 374 8.29 -1.28 7.84
CA GLN A 374 8.24 -0.18 6.87
C GLN A 374 7.37 -0.47 5.63
N GLU A 375 6.70 -1.63 5.58
CA GLU A 375 5.70 -1.92 4.56
C GLU A 375 4.28 -1.66 5.11
N ALA A 376 3.62 -0.64 4.60
CA ALA A 376 2.27 -0.31 5.06
C ALA A 376 1.25 -1.41 4.71
N SER A 377 1.27 -1.91 3.49
CA SER A 377 0.42 -3.01 3.04
C SER A 377 1.14 -3.95 2.08
N GLY A 378 1.48 -3.50 0.86
CA GLY A 378 2.17 -4.34 -0.13
C GLY A 378 1.23 -5.13 -1.03
N THR A 379 0.33 -4.47 -1.75
CA THR A 379 -0.74 -5.09 -2.56
C THR A 379 -0.27 -5.98 -3.73
N SER A 380 1.01 -5.94 -4.12
CA SER A 380 1.52 -6.76 -5.24
C SER A 380 1.45 -8.26 -4.93
N GLY A 381 1.74 -8.66 -3.67
CA GLY A 381 1.59 -10.04 -3.22
C GLY A 381 0.12 -10.50 -3.21
N GLU A 382 -0.81 -9.62 -2.86
CA GLU A 382 -2.25 -9.89 -2.93
C GLU A 382 -2.69 -10.17 -4.39
N LYS A 383 -2.20 -9.38 -5.36
CA LYS A 383 -2.43 -9.58 -6.80
C LYS A 383 -1.90 -10.94 -7.28
N ALA A 384 -0.71 -11.31 -6.82
CA ALA A 384 -0.10 -12.58 -7.12
C ALA A 384 -0.93 -13.75 -6.55
N ALA A 385 -1.37 -13.66 -5.30
CA ALA A 385 -2.19 -14.67 -4.63
C ALA A 385 -3.51 -14.95 -5.36
N MET A 386 -4.14 -13.94 -6.00
CA MET A 386 -5.33 -14.13 -6.85
C MET A 386 -5.11 -15.12 -8.00
N ASN A 387 -3.86 -15.36 -8.37
CA ASN A 387 -3.44 -16.25 -9.45
C ASN A 387 -2.78 -17.55 -8.95
N GLY A 388 -2.88 -17.84 -7.66
CA GLY A 388 -2.24 -19.01 -7.06
C GLY A 388 -0.71 -18.90 -7.03
N VAL A 389 -0.16 -17.69 -7.14
CA VAL A 389 1.26 -17.43 -6.97
C VAL A 389 1.52 -17.26 -5.48
N MET A 390 2.36 -18.13 -4.91
CA MET A 390 2.68 -18.12 -3.49
C MET A 390 3.50 -16.89 -3.13
N HIS A 391 3.17 -16.29 -1.98
CA HIS A 391 3.94 -15.16 -1.47
C HIS A 391 5.06 -15.64 -0.56
N PHE A 392 6.26 -15.05 -0.75
CA PHE A 392 7.44 -15.28 0.08
C PHE A 392 7.97 -13.94 0.58
N SER A 393 7.83 -13.66 1.85
CA SER A 393 8.13 -12.33 2.39
C SER A 393 8.50 -12.35 3.87
N VAL A 394 9.14 -11.27 4.30
CA VAL A 394 9.13 -10.86 5.72
C VAL A 394 7.68 -10.67 6.17
N LEU A 395 7.38 -11.01 7.42
CA LEU A 395 6.07 -10.76 8.04
C LEU A 395 5.91 -9.26 8.32
N ASP A 396 5.51 -8.52 7.28
CA ASP A 396 5.26 -7.09 7.29
C ASP A 396 4.05 -6.76 6.42
N GLY A 397 3.44 -5.59 6.62
CA GLY A 397 2.26 -5.16 5.90
C GLY A 397 1.12 -6.20 5.95
N TRP A 398 0.51 -6.48 4.79
CA TRP A 398 -0.59 -7.43 4.66
C TRP A 398 -0.21 -8.88 5.02
N TRP A 399 1.09 -9.26 4.86
CA TRP A 399 1.53 -10.64 5.05
C TRP A 399 1.50 -11.09 6.51
N VAL A 400 1.50 -10.17 7.47
CA VAL A 400 1.27 -10.48 8.89
C VAL A 400 -0.10 -11.14 9.10
N GLU A 401 -1.10 -10.69 8.34
CA GLU A 401 -2.47 -11.21 8.40
C GLU A 401 -2.71 -12.34 7.39
N GLY A 402 -2.01 -12.26 6.24
CA GLY A 402 -2.22 -13.15 5.10
C GLY A 402 -1.45 -14.46 5.18
N TYR A 403 -0.37 -14.54 5.98
CA TYR A 403 0.43 -15.74 6.06
C TYR A 403 -0.36 -16.92 6.61
N GLN A 404 -0.36 -18.00 5.84
CA GLN A 404 -0.92 -19.28 6.22
C GLN A 404 0.10 -20.38 5.91
N LYS A 405 0.24 -21.33 6.82
CA LYS A 405 1.05 -22.50 6.60
C LYS A 405 0.56 -23.23 5.33
N ASP A 406 1.47 -23.70 4.53
CA ASP A 406 1.19 -24.38 3.25
C ASP A 406 0.45 -23.52 2.19
N ALA A 407 0.56 -22.18 2.28
CA ALA A 407 0.03 -21.23 1.30
C ALA A 407 1.06 -20.13 0.92
N GLY A 408 2.30 -20.29 1.32
CA GLY A 408 3.41 -19.37 1.09
C GLY A 408 4.47 -19.50 2.17
N TRP A 409 5.47 -18.62 2.14
CA TRP A 409 6.59 -18.64 3.07
C TRP A 409 6.79 -17.30 3.74
N ALA A 410 7.24 -17.36 4.98
CA ALA A 410 7.57 -16.18 5.76
C ALA A 410 8.95 -16.31 6.39
N LEU A 411 9.71 -15.22 6.44
CA LEU A 411 10.91 -15.18 7.26
C LEU A 411 10.48 -15.17 8.74
N PRO A 412 11.09 -15.98 9.61
CA PRO A 412 10.74 -16.04 11.03
C PRO A 412 10.87 -14.69 11.73
N MET A 413 9.94 -14.41 12.64
CA MET A 413 9.85 -13.14 13.38
C MET A 413 10.42 -13.18 14.80
N GLU A 414 11.05 -14.27 15.18
CA GLU A 414 11.39 -14.53 16.59
C GLU A 414 12.31 -13.48 17.22
N ARG A 415 13.13 -12.80 16.40
CA ARG A 415 13.97 -11.68 16.84
C ARG A 415 14.15 -10.65 15.73
N THR A 416 14.02 -9.38 16.07
CA THR A 416 14.54 -8.23 15.30
C THR A 416 15.77 -7.70 16.00
N TYR A 417 16.81 -7.43 15.25
CA TYR A 417 18.06 -6.88 15.77
C TYR A 417 18.13 -5.38 15.44
N GLU A 418 18.64 -4.59 16.37
CA GLU A 418 18.86 -3.14 16.15
C GLU A 418 19.92 -2.89 15.08
N ASN A 419 20.92 -3.78 14.97
CA ASN A 419 21.91 -3.71 13.90
C ASN A 419 21.29 -4.22 12.59
N GLN A 420 21.00 -3.28 11.69
CA GLN A 420 20.35 -3.57 10.41
C GLN A 420 21.23 -4.41 9.46
N GLU A 421 22.56 -4.28 9.50
CA GLU A 421 23.47 -5.09 8.68
C GLU A 421 23.41 -6.56 9.11
N PHE A 422 23.50 -6.81 10.40
CA PHE A 422 23.35 -8.17 10.94
C PHE A 422 21.96 -8.77 10.63
N GLN A 423 20.89 -7.96 10.74
CA GLN A 423 19.55 -8.40 10.34
C GLN A 423 19.48 -8.74 8.85
N ASN A 424 20.14 -7.96 8.00
CA ASN A 424 20.19 -8.21 6.56
C ASN A 424 20.94 -9.50 6.21
N GLU A 425 22.06 -9.78 6.87
CA GLU A 425 22.82 -11.03 6.69
C GLU A 425 21.97 -12.23 7.09
N LEU A 426 21.33 -12.17 8.26
CA LEU A 426 20.46 -13.23 8.75
C LEU A 426 19.28 -13.48 7.81
N ASP A 427 18.60 -12.43 7.40
CA ASP A 427 17.46 -12.53 6.48
C ASP A 427 17.89 -13.09 5.12
N ALA A 428 19.06 -12.72 4.60
CA ALA A 428 19.61 -13.27 3.35
C ALA A 428 19.88 -14.77 3.46
N GLU A 429 20.50 -15.23 4.55
CA GLU A 429 20.75 -16.66 4.80
C GLU A 429 19.45 -17.45 4.91
N LEU A 430 18.43 -16.90 5.56
CA LEU A 430 17.10 -17.50 5.66
C LEU A 430 16.41 -17.58 4.29
N ILE A 431 16.55 -16.54 3.45
CA ILE A 431 16.00 -16.55 2.08
C ILE A 431 16.59 -17.68 1.27
N TYR A 432 17.92 -17.83 1.27
CA TYR A 432 18.58 -18.93 0.55
C TYR A 432 18.13 -20.29 1.08
N ASN A 433 18.16 -20.47 2.40
CA ASN A 433 17.77 -21.72 3.02
C ASN A 433 16.34 -22.14 2.67
N ILE A 434 15.37 -21.23 2.74
CA ILE A 434 13.96 -21.50 2.39
C ILE A 434 13.83 -21.86 0.90
N ILE A 435 14.56 -21.19 0.01
CA ILE A 435 14.54 -21.50 -1.43
C ILE A 435 15.09 -22.92 -1.66
N GLU A 436 16.22 -23.26 -1.05
CA GLU A 436 16.92 -24.54 -1.25
C GLU A 436 16.20 -25.71 -0.61
N SER A 437 15.69 -25.53 0.62
CA SER A 437 15.15 -26.64 1.44
C SER A 437 13.64 -26.82 1.33
N GLU A 438 12.88 -25.78 0.94
CA GLU A 438 11.43 -25.83 0.93
C GLU A 438 10.82 -25.56 -0.45
N ILE A 439 11.13 -24.38 -1.06
CA ILE A 439 10.48 -23.90 -2.28
C ILE A 439 10.86 -24.76 -3.48
N ALA A 440 12.16 -24.87 -3.78
CA ALA A 440 12.64 -25.64 -4.93
C ALA A 440 12.28 -27.14 -4.81
N PRO A 441 12.49 -27.82 -3.67
CA PRO A 441 12.04 -29.19 -3.50
C PRO A 441 10.54 -29.37 -3.77
N ALA A 442 9.68 -28.52 -3.22
CA ALA A 442 8.24 -28.62 -3.41
C ALA A 442 7.81 -28.42 -4.88
N PHE A 443 8.48 -27.52 -5.61
CA PHE A 443 8.19 -27.28 -7.02
C PHE A 443 8.61 -28.46 -7.90
N TYR A 444 9.79 -29.06 -7.64
CA TYR A 444 10.36 -30.13 -8.47
C TYR A 444 9.95 -31.54 -8.06
N GLU A 445 9.31 -31.70 -6.90
CA GLU A 445 8.74 -32.99 -6.51
C GLU A 445 7.76 -33.49 -7.59
N ARG A 446 7.84 -34.77 -7.92
CA ARG A 446 6.96 -35.42 -8.90
C ARG A 446 6.40 -36.69 -8.29
N GLY A 447 5.07 -36.79 -8.22
CA GLY A 447 4.38 -38.02 -7.93
C GLY A 447 4.42 -39.00 -9.12
N GLU A 448 3.80 -40.17 -8.97
CA GLU A 448 3.74 -41.21 -10.01
C GLU A 448 3.14 -40.70 -11.34
N ASN A 449 2.24 -39.74 -11.27
CA ASN A 449 1.60 -39.07 -12.43
C ASN A 449 2.40 -37.88 -12.98
N GLY A 450 3.61 -37.60 -12.48
CA GLY A 450 4.43 -36.49 -12.89
C GLY A 450 3.93 -35.11 -12.42
N ILE A 451 3.02 -35.07 -11.42
CA ILE A 451 2.47 -33.85 -10.84
C ILE A 451 2.95 -33.74 -9.39
N SER A 452 3.33 -32.54 -8.97
CA SER A 452 3.56 -32.26 -7.55
C SER A 452 2.20 -31.94 -6.88
N SER A 453 1.65 -32.90 -6.15
CA SER A 453 0.45 -32.68 -5.36
C SER A 453 0.71 -31.68 -4.22
N LYS A 454 1.93 -31.66 -3.68
CA LYS A 454 2.35 -30.68 -2.69
C LYS A 454 2.27 -29.26 -3.25
N TRP A 455 2.84 -29.01 -4.44
CA TRP A 455 2.80 -27.70 -5.09
C TRP A 455 1.39 -27.29 -5.47
N SER A 456 0.58 -28.20 -6.01
CA SER A 456 -0.83 -27.98 -6.30
C SER A 456 -1.63 -27.63 -5.04
N GLY A 457 -1.32 -28.27 -3.91
CA GLY A 457 -1.89 -27.97 -2.60
C GLY A 457 -1.56 -26.56 -2.13
N TYR A 458 -0.31 -26.11 -2.27
CA TYR A 458 0.08 -24.72 -1.97
C TYR A 458 -0.71 -23.70 -2.81
N ILE A 459 -0.87 -23.95 -4.11
CA ILE A 459 -1.64 -23.08 -5.01
C ILE A 459 -3.11 -23.00 -4.57
N LYS A 460 -3.75 -24.14 -4.30
CA LYS A 460 -5.13 -24.20 -3.82
C LYS A 460 -5.29 -23.47 -2.48
N ASN A 461 -4.38 -23.70 -1.54
CA ASN A 461 -4.38 -23.01 -0.25
C ASN A 461 -4.19 -21.49 -0.42
N THR A 462 -3.29 -21.06 -1.31
CA THR A 462 -3.10 -19.63 -1.61
C THR A 462 -4.39 -19.00 -2.10
N ILE A 463 -5.11 -19.65 -3.01
CA ILE A 463 -6.39 -19.14 -3.53
C ILE A 463 -7.47 -19.17 -2.45
N ALA A 464 -7.65 -20.30 -1.75
CA ALA A 464 -8.73 -20.48 -0.80
C ALA A 464 -8.56 -19.70 0.49
N LYS A 465 -7.36 -19.76 1.10
CA LYS A 465 -7.11 -19.26 2.45
C LYS A 465 -6.50 -17.86 2.48
N VAL A 466 -5.78 -17.47 1.42
CA VAL A 466 -5.07 -16.19 1.36
C VAL A 466 -5.85 -15.22 0.47
N ALA A 467 -5.97 -15.47 -0.83
CA ALA A 467 -6.58 -14.55 -1.79
C ALA A 467 -8.02 -14.15 -1.40
N SER A 468 -8.80 -15.06 -0.84
CA SER A 468 -10.16 -14.81 -0.37
C SER A 468 -10.30 -13.67 0.63
N ASN A 469 -9.25 -13.38 1.39
CA ASN A 469 -9.23 -12.33 2.41
C ASN A 469 -8.87 -10.94 1.86
N PHE A 470 -8.32 -10.85 0.66
CA PHE A 470 -7.72 -9.60 0.13
C PHE A 470 -8.35 -9.16 -1.19
N THR A 471 -9.66 -9.37 -1.32
CA THR A 471 -10.44 -8.82 -2.44
C THR A 471 -10.84 -7.36 -2.18
N CYS A 472 -10.92 -6.56 -3.23
CA CYS A 472 -11.42 -5.18 -3.15
C CYS A 472 -12.86 -5.11 -2.61
N ASN A 473 -13.71 -6.12 -2.91
CA ASN A 473 -15.06 -6.19 -2.37
C ASN A 473 -15.05 -6.29 -0.83
N ARG A 474 -14.24 -7.19 -0.26
CA ARG A 474 -14.09 -7.29 1.20
C ARG A 474 -13.61 -5.95 1.79
N MET A 475 -12.59 -5.35 1.18
CA MET A 475 -12.07 -4.06 1.63
C MET A 475 -13.16 -2.97 1.63
N LEU A 476 -13.93 -2.87 0.54
CA LEU A 476 -15.02 -1.89 0.44
C LEU A 476 -16.13 -2.16 1.47
N THR A 477 -16.50 -3.42 1.68
CA THR A 477 -17.47 -3.81 2.72
C THR A 477 -16.98 -3.41 4.11
N ASP A 478 -15.68 -3.63 4.40
CA ASP A 478 -15.10 -3.19 5.68
C ASP A 478 -15.14 -1.66 5.85
N TYR A 479 -14.88 -0.88 4.78
CA TYR A 479 -15.00 0.57 4.82
C TYR A 479 -16.46 1.02 4.99
N GLU A 480 -17.38 0.38 4.30
CA GLU A 480 -18.82 0.68 4.38
C GLU A 480 -19.34 0.46 5.80
N ASP A 481 -19.09 -0.72 6.36
CA ASP A 481 -19.61 -1.10 7.67
C ASP A 481 -18.94 -0.36 8.83
N LYS A 482 -17.62 -0.19 8.78
CA LYS A 482 -16.85 0.43 9.87
C LYS A 482 -16.96 1.96 9.86
N PHE A 483 -17.03 2.56 8.68
CA PHE A 483 -16.90 4.02 8.54
C PHE A 483 -18.04 4.67 7.77
N TYR A 484 -18.31 4.31 6.51
CA TYR A 484 -19.17 5.12 5.67
C TYR A 484 -20.61 5.19 6.19
N ILE A 485 -21.21 4.07 6.56
CA ILE A 485 -22.58 4.05 7.12
C ILE A 485 -22.65 4.78 8.48
N PRO A 486 -21.76 4.52 9.45
CA PRO A 486 -21.76 5.27 10.71
C PRO A 486 -21.53 6.77 10.53
N MET A 487 -20.65 7.18 9.63
CA MET A 487 -20.33 8.58 9.37
C MET A 487 -21.47 9.31 8.68
N SER A 488 -22.11 8.70 7.69
CA SER A 488 -23.30 9.29 7.04
C SER A 488 -24.41 9.51 8.05
N ARG A 489 -24.71 8.52 8.90
CA ARG A 489 -25.70 8.69 9.99
C ARG A 489 -25.33 9.81 10.96
N ARG A 490 -24.06 9.95 11.30
CA ARG A 490 -23.54 11.00 12.18
C ARG A 490 -23.66 12.37 11.53
N PHE A 491 -23.30 12.47 10.25
CA PHE A 491 -23.44 13.70 9.47
C PHE A 491 -24.90 14.18 9.43
N HIS A 492 -25.86 13.32 9.11
CA HIS A 492 -27.27 13.68 9.11
C HIS A 492 -27.75 14.18 10.48
N ARG A 493 -27.38 13.47 11.57
CA ARG A 493 -27.73 13.94 12.94
C ARG A 493 -27.17 15.31 13.29
N LEU A 494 -25.96 15.63 12.82
CA LEU A 494 -25.32 16.93 13.07
C LEU A 494 -25.90 18.03 12.19
N SER A 495 -26.37 17.68 10.98
CA SER A 495 -26.94 18.63 10.02
C SER A 495 -28.40 18.95 10.27
N ASP A 496 -29.10 18.12 11.03
CA ASP A 496 -30.52 18.33 11.39
C ASP A 496 -30.72 19.61 12.18
N ASN A 497 -31.90 20.21 12.04
CA ASN A 497 -32.32 21.43 12.77
C ASN A 497 -31.29 22.57 12.67
N ASN A 498 -30.77 22.80 11.47
CA ASN A 498 -29.79 23.86 11.22
C ASN A 498 -28.53 23.73 12.10
N TYR A 499 -27.97 22.53 12.19
CA TYR A 499 -26.74 22.19 12.94
C TYR A 499 -26.85 22.35 14.46
N ALA A 500 -28.06 22.32 15.03
CA ALA A 500 -28.27 22.53 16.47
C ALA A 500 -27.41 21.61 17.37
N LEU A 501 -27.23 20.33 17.00
CA LEU A 501 -26.39 19.40 17.74
C LEU A 501 -24.91 19.78 17.64
N ALA A 502 -24.44 20.22 16.48
CA ALA A 502 -23.06 20.68 16.31
C ALA A 502 -22.75 21.90 17.20
N THR A 503 -23.71 22.86 17.26
CA THR A 503 -23.62 24.00 18.18
C THR A 503 -23.53 23.56 19.65
N GLN A 504 -24.43 22.67 20.10
CA GLN A 504 -24.41 22.14 21.47
C GLN A 504 -23.08 21.45 21.83
N ILE A 505 -22.53 20.64 20.92
CA ILE A 505 -21.25 19.96 21.13
C ILE A 505 -20.11 20.98 21.22
N ALA A 506 -20.06 21.95 20.32
CA ALA A 506 -19.04 23.00 20.32
C ALA A 506 -19.09 23.85 21.60
N GLU A 507 -20.27 24.21 22.06
CA GLU A 507 -20.48 24.94 23.33
C GLU A 507 -20.06 24.10 24.54
N TRP A 508 -20.44 22.82 24.57
CA TRP A 508 -20.05 21.91 25.63
C TRP A 508 -18.52 21.74 25.69
N LYS A 509 -17.85 21.51 24.57
CA LYS A 509 -16.38 21.42 24.51
C LYS A 509 -15.71 22.70 25.01
N ARG A 510 -16.22 23.88 24.60
CA ARG A 510 -15.71 25.17 25.07
C ARG A 510 -15.85 25.32 26.59
N LYS A 511 -17.01 24.94 27.14
CA LYS A 511 -17.26 24.96 28.57
C LYS A 511 -16.30 24.04 29.32
N VAL A 512 -16.18 22.78 28.90
CA VAL A 512 -15.29 21.79 29.52
C VAL A 512 -13.84 22.26 29.47
N SER A 513 -13.37 22.75 28.33
CA SER A 513 -11.98 23.25 28.19
C SER A 513 -11.70 24.43 29.12
N ARG A 514 -12.64 25.34 29.29
CA ARG A 514 -12.49 26.50 30.20
C ARG A 514 -12.49 26.11 31.67
N GLU A 515 -13.34 25.14 32.04
CA GLU A 515 -13.53 24.71 33.43
C GLU A 515 -12.60 23.55 33.82
N TRP A 516 -11.77 23.02 32.90
CA TRP A 516 -10.99 21.81 33.12
C TRP A 516 -10.03 21.91 34.29
N GLU A 517 -9.37 23.05 34.47
CA GLU A 517 -8.43 23.26 35.55
C GLU A 517 -9.11 23.29 36.96
N SER A 518 -10.43 23.47 36.99
CA SER A 518 -11.21 23.43 38.23
C SER A 518 -11.66 22.02 38.63
N VAL A 519 -11.44 21.04 37.74
CA VAL A 519 -11.80 19.63 38.03
C VAL A 519 -10.77 19.02 38.97
N GLN A 520 -11.24 18.49 40.08
CA GLN A 520 -10.42 17.81 41.11
C GLN A 520 -10.87 16.38 41.26
N VAL A 521 -9.92 15.49 41.51
CA VAL A 521 -10.19 14.09 41.87
C VAL A 521 -10.22 13.96 43.39
N ASP A 522 -11.41 13.85 43.98
CA ASP A 522 -11.58 13.77 45.43
C ASP A 522 -11.23 12.39 45.98
N ALA A 523 -11.50 11.34 45.24
CA ALA A 523 -11.19 9.97 45.66
C ALA A 523 -10.99 9.02 44.45
N LEU A 524 -10.07 8.09 44.54
CA LEU A 524 -9.89 6.97 43.63
C LEU A 524 -10.31 5.67 44.33
N ILE A 525 -11.45 5.12 43.96
CA ILE A 525 -11.93 3.84 44.46
C ILE A 525 -11.51 2.76 43.48
N LEU A 526 -10.54 1.94 43.86
CA LEU A 526 -10.13 0.77 43.09
C LEU A 526 -11.07 -0.40 43.42
N PRO A 527 -11.52 -1.15 42.41
CA PRO A 527 -12.26 -2.40 42.66
C PRO A 527 -11.36 -3.37 43.43
N ASP A 528 -11.95 -4.03 44.40
CA ASP A 528 -11.30 -5.13 45.12
C ASP A 528 -10.87 -6.21 44.11
N LYS A 529 -9.62 -6.68 44.23
CA LYS A 529 -9.05 -7.68 43.32
C LYS A 529 -9.73 -9.03 43.46
#